data_0bc8ce9cdb02b6581cdc35ee9e0b6ef7
#
_entry.id   0bc8ce9cdb02b6581cdc35ee9e0b6ef7
#
_cell.length_a   1.000
_cell.length_b   1.000
_cell.length_c   1.000
_cell.angle_alpha   90.00
_cell.angle_beta   90.00
_cell.angle_gamma   90.00
#
_symmetry.space_group_name_H-M   'P 1'
#
loop_
_entity.id
_entity.type
_entity.pdbx_description
1 polymer ?
#
loop_
_entity_poly.entity_id
_entity_poly.type
_entity_poly.pdbx_seq_one_letter_code
_entity_poly.pdbx_strand_id
1 'polypeptide(L)' 'MGKTVKKKILPEYFDEVFYGNKKFELRKDEDDIQPGDMLQLWEWDGFKYTGGAYSVKVSYVLRNKPEYGLQRGYCIIGWR' A
#
# COMPACT_ATOMS: atom_id res chain seq x y z
N MET A 1 -8.80 -16.81 -3.18
CA MET A 1 -9.32 -15.49 -3.60
C MET A 1 -8.84 -14.42 -2.62
N GLY A 2 -8.44 -13.28 -3.15
CA GLY A 2 -7.97 -12.19 -2.32
C GLY A 2 -9.09 -11.34 -1.77
N LYS A 3 -8.82 -10.65 -0.68
CA LYS A 3 -9.70 -9.62 -0.16
C LYS A 3 -9.32 -8.27 -0.75
N THR A 4 -10.17 -7.27 -0.55
CA THR A 4 -9.89 -5.88 -0.94
C THR A 4 -9.69 -5.06 0.32
N VAL A 5 -8.58 -4.32 0.37
CA VAL A 5 -8.25 -3.46 1.50
C VAL A 5 -8.13 -2.02 1.02
N LYS A 6 -8.84 -1.11 1.68
CA LYS A 6 -8.83 0.31 1.35
C LYS A 6 -7.89 1.04 2.29
N LYS A 7 -6.97 1.84 1.73
CA LYS A 7 -6.02 2.63 2.50
C LYS A 7 -5.95 4.07 1.98
N LYS A 8 -5.70 4.99 2.89
CA LYS A 8 -5.43 6.39 2.54
C LYS A 8 -4.00 6.53 2.06
N ILE A 9 -3.78 7.44 1.12
CA ILE A 9 -2.43 7.75 0.62
C ILE A 9 -2.35 9.26 0.37
N LEU A 10 -1.23 9.87 0.76
CA LEU A 10 -1.04 11.31 0.55
C LEU A 10 -0.81 11.61 -0.93
N PRO A 11 -1.17 12.84 -1.38
CA PRO A 11 -1.11 13.19 -2.81
C PRO A 11 0.26 12.99 -3.45
N GLU A 12 1.35 13.33 -2.73
CA GLU A 12 2.70 13.17 -3.28
C GLU A 12 3.03 11.72 -3.60
N TYR A 13 2.54 10.78 -2.79
CA TYR A 13 2.76 9.36 -3.03
C TYR A 13 1.75 8.79 -4.01
N PHE A 14 0.52 9.32 -4.00
CA PHE A 14 -0.52 8.90 -4.94
C PHE A 14 -0.07 9.13 -6.38
N ASP A 15 0.49 10.29 -6.66
CA ASP A 15 0.98 10.62 -8.01
C ASP A 15 2.05 9.63 -8.47
N GLU A 16 2.98 9.27 -7.58
CA GLU A 16 4.04 8.32 -7.91
C GLU A 16 3.49 6.93 -8.19
N VAL A 17 2.48 6.51 -7.45
CA VAL A 17 1.80 5.24 -7.70
C VAL A 17 1.05 5.29 -9.03
N PHE A 18 0.29 6.36 -9.24
CA PHE A 18 -0.54 6.51 -10.44
C PHE A 18 0.30 6.49 -11.71
N TYR A 19 1.46 7.14 -11.70
CA TYR A 19 2.34 7.18 -12.87
C TYR A 19 3.30 6.00 -12.96
N GLY A 20 3.19 5.03 -12.04
CA GLY A 20 3.96 3.78 -12.12
C GLY A 20 5.39 3.87 -11.61
N ASN A 21 5.75 4.96 -10.97
CA ASN A 21 7.10 5.15 -10.42
C ASN A 21 7.28 4.48 -9.07
N LYS A 22 6.20 4.34 -8.31
CA LYS A 22 6.21 3.73 -6.99
C LYS A 22 5.27 2.53 -7.01
N LYS A 23 5.82 1.33 -6.87
CA LYS A 23 5.06 0.08 -6.91
C LYS A 23 5.15 -0.68 -5.59
N PHE A 24 5.13 0.06 -4.50
CA PHE A 24 5.16 -0.50 -3.16
C PHE A 24 4.53 0.48 -2.18
N GLU A 25 4.13 -0.04 -1.02
CA GLU A 25 3.67 0.76 0.11
C GLU A 25 4.30 0.24 1.38
N LEU A 26 4.81 1.13 2.22
CA LEU A 26 5.29 0.81 3.55
C LEU A 26 4.16 1.16 4.53
N ARG A 27 3.64 0.16 5.21
CA ARG A 27 2.46 0.31 6.06
C ARG A 27 2.60 -0.44 7.37
N LYS A 28 1.86 0.00 8.37
CA LYS A 28 1.64 -0.78 9.57
C LYS A 28 0.90 -2.06 9.18
N ASP A 29 1.39 -3.20 9.66
CA ASP A 29 0.86 -4.51 9.27
C ASP A 29 -0.34 -4.86 10.15
N GLU A 30 -1.49 -4.29 9.83
CA GLU A 30 -2.70 -4.43 10.63
C GLU A 30 -3.86 -5.09 9.89
N ASP A 31 -3.71 -5.33 8.59
CA ASP A 31 -4.78 -5.89 7.76
C ASP A 31 -4.44 -7.26 7.20
N ASP A 32 -3.31 -7.82 7.57
CA ASP A 32 -2.83 -9.13 7.09
C ASP A 32 -2.94 -9.23 5.55
N ILE A 33 -2.42 -8.23 4.86
CA ILE A 33 -2.44 -8.19 3.41
C ILE A 33 -1.56 -9.30 2.86
N GLN A 34 -2.08 -10.03 1.87
CA GLN A 34 -1.41 -11.17 1.28
C GLN A 34 -1.28 -11.00 -0.24
N PRO A 35 -0.33 -11.68 -0.88
CA PRO A 35 -0.30 -11.72 -2.34
C PRO A 35 -1.65 -12.21 -2.89
N GLY A 36 -2.13 -11.54 -3.94
CA GLY A 36 -3.44 -11.80 -4.51
C GLY A 36 -4.54 -10.90 -4.01
N ASP A 37 -4.32 -10.20 -2.90
CA ASP A 37 -5.28 -9.21 -2.41
C ASP A 37 -5.26 -7.98 -3.29
N MET A 38 -6.37 -7.24 -3.29
CA MET A 38 -6.46 -5.93 -3.95
C MET A 38 -6.24 -4.85 -2.92
N LEU A 39 -5.34 -3.93 -3.23
CA LEU A 39 -5.10 -2.75 -2.40
C LEU A 39 -5.67 -1.55 -3.14
N GLN A 40 -6.64 -0.88 -2.51
CA GLN A 40 -7.23 0.34 -3.03
C GLN A 40 -6.62 1.53 -2.30
N LEU A 41 -5.92 2.37 -3.05
CA LEU A 41 -5.28 3.56 -2.51
C LEU A 41 -6.15 4.76 -2.83
N TRP A 42 -6.67 5.40 -1.79
CA TRP A 42 -7.55 6.56 -1.89
C TRP A 42 -6.79 7.80 -1.49
N GLU A 43 -6.68 8.73 -2.40
CA GLU A 43 -5.94 9.97 -2.15
C GLU A 43 -6.61 10.80 -1.05
N TRP A 44 -5.81 11.17 -0.05
CA TRP A 44 -6.23 11.91 1.13
C TRP A 44 -5.28 13.07 1.32
N ASP A 45 -5.79 14.30 1.37
CA ASP A 45 -4.96 15.50 1.47
C ASP A 45 -4.59 15.91 2.89
N GLY A 46 -4.96 15.11 3.87
CA GLY A 46 -4.76 15.40 5.29
C GLY A 46 -6.06 15.83 5.98
N PHE A 47 -7.08 16.19 5.21
CA PHE A 47 -8.36 16.64 5.73
C PHE A 47 -9.53 15.88 5.11
N LYS A 48 -9.46 15.59 3.83
CA LYS A 48 -10.56 14.93 3.10
C LYS A 48 -10.02 14.12 1.93
N TYR A 49 -10.86 13.24 1.42
CA TYR A 49 -10.58 12.54 0.18
C TYR A 49 -10.71 13.50 -0.99
N THR A 50 -9.76 13.42 -1.93
CA THR A 50 -9.73 14.31 -3.10
C THR A 50 -10.53 13.78 -4.29
N GLY A 51 -10.91 12.51 -4.24
CA GLY A 51 -11.58 11.84 -5.35
C GLY A 51 -10.67 10.92 -6.14
N GLY A 52 -9.35 11.00 -5.93
CA GLY A 52 -8.41 10.11 -6.59
C GLY A 52 -8.40 8.73 -5.93
N ALA A 53 -8.38 7.68 -6.73
CA ALA A 53 -8.29 6.31 -6.25
C ALA A 53 -7.59 5.45 -7.28
N TYR A 54 -6.80 4.49 -6.80
CA TYR A 54 -6.07 3.59 -7.67
C TYR A 54 -5.97 2.22 -7.02
N SER A 55 -6.33 1.18 -7.74
CA SER A 55 -6.31 -0.19 -7.22
C SER A 55 -5.15 -0.97 -7.83
N VAL A 56 -4.47 -1.73 -6.98
CA VAL A 56 -3.35 -2.57 -7.42
C VAL A 56 -3.56 -3.98 -6.86
N LYS A 57 -3.08 -4.97 -7.60
CA LYS A 57 -3.08 -6.35 -7.13
C LYS A 57 -1.74 -6.65 -6.47
N VAL A 58 -1.78 -7.03 -5.21
CA VAL A 58 -0.58 -7.31 -4.43
C VAL A 58 0.12 -8.54 -4.99
N SER A 59 1.42 -8.44 -5.27
CA SER A 59 2.23 -9.55 -5.76
C SER A 59 3.15 -10.12 -4.69
N TYR A 60 3.58 -9.31 -3.73
CA TYR A 60 4.49 -9.74 -2.67
C TYR A 60 4.33 -8.86 -1.44
N VAL A 61 4.53 -9.43 -0.26
CA VAL A 61 4.53 -8.68 0.99
C VAL A 61 5.75 -9.11 1.81
N LEU A 62 6.56 -8.13 2.21
CA LEU A 62 7.70 -8.35 3.10
C LEU A 62 7.29 -7.96 4.51
N ARG A 63 7.46 -8.87 5.46
CA ARG A 63 7.20 -8.62 6.88
C ARG A 63 8.13 -9.44 7.76
N ASN A 64 8.23 -9.07 9.04
CA ASN A 64 9.04 -9.80 10.03
C ASN A 64 10.52 -9.86 9.63
N LYS A 65 11.06 -8.73 9.12
CA LYS A 65 12.46 -8.64 8.70
C LYS A 65 13.17 -7.45 9.36
N PRO A 66 13.18 -7.37 10.71
CA PRO A 66 13.89 -6.29 11.39
C PRO A 66 15.38 -6.29 11.11
N GLU A 67 15.96 -7.46 10.80
CA GLU A 67 17.37 -7.58 10.45
C GLU A 67 17.73 -6.85 9.16
N TYR A 68 16.73 -6.57 8.30
CA TYR A 68 16.93 -5.78 7.07
C TYR A 68 16.50 -4.33 7.22
N GLY A 69 16.20 -3.91 8.45
CA GLY A 69 15.78 -2.54 8.72
C GLY A 69 14.28 -2.31 8.68
N LEU A 70 13.49 -3.36 8.45
CA LEU A 70 12.03 -3.22 8.48
C LEU A 70 11.56 -3.28 9.94
N GLN A 71 11.00 -2.17 10.41
CA GLN A 71 10.53 -2.06 11.79
C GLN A 71 9.48 -3.12 12.08
N ARG A 72 9.53 -3.70 13.29
CA ARG A 72 8.52 -4.68 13.73
C ARG A 72 7.13 -4.06 13.67
N GLY A 73 6.16 -4.87 13.20
CA GLY A 73 4.78 -4.41 13.07
C GLY A 73 4.51 -3.64 11.79
N TYR A 74 5.51 -3.53 10.89
CA TYR A 74 5.35 -2.90 9.59
C TYR A 74 5.55 -3.91 8.48
N CYS A 75 5.01 -3.59 7.30
CA CYS A 75 5.19 -4.43 6.12
C CYS A 75 5.41 -3.55 4.89
N ILE A 76 6.06 -4.13 3.89
CA ILE A 76 6.19 -3.53 2.57
C ILE A 76 5.33 -4.35 1.62
N ILE A 77 4.39 -3.69 0.97
CA ILE A 77 3.43 -4.30 0.06
C ILE A 77 3.85 -3.93 -1.35
N GLY A 78 4.12 -4.95 -2.17
CA GLY A 78 4.57 -4.72 -3.53
C GLY A 78 3.56 -5.21 -4.55
N TRP A 79 3.60 -4.59 -5.76
CA TRP A 79 2.78 -4.99 -6.89
C TRP A 79 3.56 -4.77 -8.19
N ARG A 80 2.98 -5.24 -9.29
CA ARG A 80 3.62 -5.13 -10.62
C ARG A 80 3.01 -4.04 -11.47
#